data_9dd311791ae64b8b6724f5cd6f305680
#
_entry.id   9dd311791ae64b8b6724f5cd6f305680
#
_cell.length_a   1.000
_cell.length_b   1.000
_cell.length_c   1.000
_cell.angle_alpha   90.00
_cell.angle_beta   90.00
_cell.angle_gamma   90.00
#
_symmetry.space_group_name_H-M   'P 1'
#
loop_
_entity.id
_entity.type
_entity.pdbx_description
1 polymer ?
#
loop_
_entity_poly.entity_id
_entity_poly.type
_entity_poly.pdbx_seq_one_letter_code
_entity_poly.pdbx_strand_id
1 'polypeptide(L)'
;MDVELTHRPSYTHLVVDLSPGETVMAEPGAMVTHSPSVSIATESSRDGLVSSAKSMLGGESAFANQFTAEGEPGTVTLSPPTPGDVHHHDLADETLYAVDGAYLASAPDIDIDSGFGGLESMLSGAGLTPLALKGTGNVFIEAFGGLETIEFDHGESHVVDNDHIVACEGNVEFDARRVGGLKSTLLSGEGIVMDFTGPGTI
;
A
#
# COMPACT_ATOMS: atom_id res chain seq x y z
N MET A 1 9.96 -7.59 -14.84
CA MET A 1 10.13 -7.73 -13.38
C MET A 1 9.37 -8.98 -12.94
N ASP A 2 10.07 -9.96 -12.36
CA ASP A 2 9.48 -11.15 -11.76
C ASP A 2 9.51 -11.00 -10.24
N VAL A 3 8.50 -11.51 -9.54
CA VAL A 3 8.34 -11.32 -8.09
C VAL A 3 8.04 -12.62 -7.38
N GLU A 4 8.61 -12.79 -6.18
CA GLU A 4 8.34 -13.91 -5.29
C GLU A 4 8.13 -13.43 -3.85
N LEU A 5 7.08 -13.90 -3.19
CA LEU A 5 6.83 -13.65 -1.77
C LEU A 5 7.27 -14.88 -0.97
N THR A 6 8.32 -14.72 -0.16
CA THR A 6 8.90 -15.78 0.67
C THR A 6 8.65 -15.53 2.15
N HIS A 7 8.80 -16.56 3.00
CA HIS A 7 8.64 -16.48 4.47
C HIS A 7 7.26 -16.02 4.96
N ARG A 8 6.22 -16.15 4.12
CA ARG A 8 4.85 -15.82 4.50
C ARG A 8 4.32 -16.70 5.65
N PRO A 9 3.37 -16.19 6.45
CA PRO A 9 2.78 -14.84 6.43
C PRO A 9 3.42 -13.88 7.46
N SER A 10 4.43 -14.27 8.21
CA SER A 10 4.84 -13.54 9.41
C SER A 10 6.10 -12.69 9.26
N TYR A 11 6.96 -13.04 8.30
CA TYR A 11 8.22 -12.36 8.02
C TYR A 11 8.44 -12.32 6.51
N THR A 12 7.43 -11.84 5.80
CA THR A 12 7.41 -11.91 4.34
C THR A 12 8.50 -11.06 3.73
N HIS A 13 9.27 -11.67 2.84
CA HIS A 13 10.19 -10.97 1.95
C HIS A 13 9.58 -10.90 0.56
N LEU A 14 9.61 -9.72 -0.02
CA LEU A 14 9.38 -9.50 -1.43
C LEU A 14 10.72 -9.58 -2.16
N VAL A 15 10.91 -10.62 -2.96
CA VAL A 15 12.07 -10.78 -3.83
C VAL A 15 11.67 -10.31 -5.23
N VAL A 16 12.40 -9.34 -5.76
CA VAL A 16 12.15 -8.73 -7.07
C VAL A 16 13.34 -8.98 -7.98
N ASP A 17 13.14 -9.74 -9.04
CA ASP A 17 14.12 -9.94 -10.08
C ASP A 17 13.91 -8.91 -11.19
N LEU A 18 14.93 -8.08 -11.42
CA LEU A 18 14.94 -6.98 -12.38
C LEU A 18 15.78 -7.37 -13.61
N SER A 19 15.19 -7.21 -14.79
CA SER A 19 15.95 -7.22 -16.05
C SER A 19 16.77 -5.93 -16.20
N PRO A 20 17.80 -5.89 -17.07
CA PRO A 20 18.57 -4.67 -17.28
C PRO A 20 17.70 -3.47 -17.65
N GLY A 21 17.82 -2.38 -16.89
CA GLY A 21 17.04 -1.16 -17.03
C GLY A 21 15.70 -1.17 -16.32
N GLU A 22 15.26 -2.30 -15.77
CA GLU A 22 14.05 -2.33 -14.94
C GLU A 22 14.28 -1.69 -13.57
N THR A 23 13.21 -1.14 -13.02
CA THR A 23 13.19 -0.38 -11.78
C THR A 23 12.04 -0.82 -10.88
N VAL A 24 12.28 -0.86 -9.58
CA VAL A 24 11.24 -0.94 -8.54
C VAL A 24 11.39 0.24 -7.57
N MET A 25 10.27 0.83 -7.17
CA MET A 25 10.19 1.85 -6.14
C MET A 25 9.84 1.20 -4.82
N ALA A 26 10.43 1.67 -3.72
CA ALA A 26 10.10 1.16 -2.38
C ALA A 26 10.18 2.25 -1.32
N GLU A 27 9.48 2.02 -0.22
CA GLU A 27 9.57 2.92 0.93
C GLU A 27 10.98 2.93 1.54
N PRO A 28 11.38 4.01 2.21
CA PRO A 28 12.66 4.08 2.89
C PRO A 28 12.77 3.05 4.00
N GLY A 29 13.85 2.25 3.96
CA GLY A 29 14.12 1.24 5.00
C GLY A 29 13.63 -0.16 4.67
N ALA A 30 12.85 -0.36 3.60
CA ALA A 30 12.35 -1.67 3.19
C ALA A 30 13.44 -2.62 2.69
N MET A 31 14.57 -2.11 2.21
CA MET A 31 15.61 -2.93 1.58
C MET A 31 16.31 -3.85 2.59
N VAL A 32 16.33 -5.14 2.29
CA VAL A 32 17.09 -6.17 3.00
C VAL A 32 18.43 -6.43 2.31
N THR A 33 18.38 -6.73 1.00
CA THR A 33 19.57 -6.97 0.17
C THR A 33 19.34 -6.56 -1.28
N HIS A 34 20.42 -6.34 -2.02
CA HIS A 34 20.38 -6.21 -3.48
C HIS A 34 21.65 -6.74 -4.13
N SER A 35 21.54 -7.12 -5.42
CA SER A 35 22.70 -7.49 -6.25
C SER A 35 23.62 -6.30 -6.50
N PRO A 36 24.95 -6.51 -6.70
CA PRO A 36 25.86 -5.40 -7.03
C PRO A 36 25.52 -4.67 -8.34
N SER A 37 24.78 -5.31 -9.24
CA SER A 37 24.28 -4.71 -10.50
C SER A 37 23.10 -3.77 -10.31
N VAL A 38 22.55 -3.66 -9.11
CA VAL A 38 21.43 -2.77 -8.80
C VAL A 38 21.95 -1.49 -8.18
N SER A 39 21.61 -0.35 -8.78
CA SER A 39 21.86 0.99 -8.22
C SER A 39 20.69 1.42 -7.34
N ILE A 40 20.99 2.25 -6.35
CA ILE A 40 20.00 2.86 -5.47
C ILE A 40 20.07 4.36 -5.66
N ALA A 41 18.93 4.97 -6.03
CA ALA A 41 18.76 6.41 -6.00
C ALA A 41 17.64 6.77 -4.99
N THR A 42 17.88 7.78 -4.18
CA THR A 42 16.83 8.31 -3.29
C THR A 42 16.31 9.60 -3.92
N GLU A 43 15.06 9.58 -4.33
CA GLU A 43 14.43 10.77 -4.88
C GLU A 43 13.85 11.63 -3.76
N SER A 44 14.27 12.88 -3.71
CA SER A 44 13.63 13.88 -2.88
C SER A 44 12.74 14.76 -3.75
N SER A 45 11.55 15.09 -3.26
CA SER A 45 10.58 15.96 -3.93
C SER A 45 11.14 17.38 -4.26
N ARG A 46 12.40 17.66 -3.92
CA ARG A 46 13.05 18.96 -4.13
C ARG A 46 13.60 19.21 -5.53
N ASP A 47 13.89 18.20 -6.32
CA ASP A 47 14.63 18.35 -7.59
C ASP A 47 13.78 18.34 -8.86
N GLY A 48 12.46 18.42 -8.77
CA GLY A 48 11.59 18.88 -9.86
C GLY A 48 11.47 17.97 -11.09
N LEU A 49 12.03 16.78 -11.11
CA LEU A 49 12.03 15.89 -12.27
C LEU A 49 11.04 14.71 -12.22
N VAL A 50 10.39 14.49 -11.08
CA VAL A 50 9.36 13.43 -10.97
C VAL A 50 8.04 14.06 -10.54
N SER A 51 7.19 14.28 -11.52
CA SER A 51 5.83 14.81 -11.29
C SER A 51 4.89 13.77 -10.66
N SER A 52 5.30 12.51 -10.62
CA SER A 52 4.49 11.39 -10.12
C SER A 52 4.78 11.04 -8.66
N ALA A 53 5.99 11.27 -8.14
CA ALA A 53 6.32 11.02 -6.73
C ALA A 53 6.02 12.23 -5.81
N LYS A 54 5.30 13.24 -6.30
CA LYS A 54 5.22 14.58 -5.70
C LYS A 54 4.36 14.69 -4.45
N SER A 55 3.68 13.66 -4.05
CA SER A 55 2.79 13.69 -2.89
C SER A 55 2.92 12.50 -1.94
N MET A 56 4.02 11.77 -2.02
CA MET A 56 4.22 10.61 -1.17
C MET A 56 4.25 11.00 0.31
N LEU A 57 3.36 10.42 1.05
CA LEU A 57 3.31 10.37 2.52
C LEU A 57 3.00 11.69 3.22
N GLY A 58 1.77 11.84 3.64
CA GLY A 58 1.25 12.94 4.45
C GLY A 58 1.92 13.05 5.82
N GLY A 59 3.22 13.30 5.85
CA GLY A 59 4.01 13.45 7.07
C GLY A 59 5.50 13.33 6.80
N GLU A 60 6.19 14.43 6.69
CA GLU A 60 7.62 14.68 6.86
C GLU A 60 8.67 13.93 6.00
N SER A 61 8.35 12.93 5.16
CA SER A 61 9.37 12.27 4.32
C SER A 61 8.81 11.82 2.98
N ALA A 62 8.75 12.77 2.03
CA ALA A 62 8.50 12.47 0.62
C ALA A 62 9.74 11.84 -0.05
N PHE A 63 10.21 10.73 0.44
CA PHE A 63 11.33 9.99 -0.13
C PHE A 63 10.86 8.61 -0.56
N ALA A 64 11.20 8.23 -1.79
CA ALA A 64 11.16 6.85 -2.23
C ALA A 64 12.57 6.43 -2.65
N ASN A 65 12.90 5.19 -2.41
CA ASN A 65 14.11 4.58 -2.95
C ASN A 65 13.77 3.92 -4.27
N GLN A 66 14.56 4.27 -5.28
CA GLN A 66 14.51 3.68 -6.60
C GLN A 66 15.63 2.67 -6.74
N PHE A 67 15.30 1.44 -7.07
CA PHE A 67 16.25 0.37 -7.30
C PHE A 67 16.23 0.02 -8.78
N THR A 68 17.36 0.21 -9.49
CA THR A 68 17.45 0.00 -10.93
C THR A 68 18.57 -1.00 -11.27
N ALA A 69 18.27 -2.00 -12.09
CA ALA A 69 19.28 -2.94 -12.61
C ALA A 69 20.11 -2.26 -13.70
N GLU A 70 21.40 -2.05 -13.46
CA GLU A 70 22.33 -1.32 -14.34
C GLU A 70 23.05 -2.26 -15.30
N GLY A 71 22.50 -2.40 -16.53
CA GLY A 71 23.16 -3.11 -17.61
C GLY A 71 23.17 -4.64 -17.53
N GLU A 72 23.06 -5.21 -16.34
CA GLU A 72 22.93 -6.65 -16.07
C GLU A 72 21.70 -6.90 -15.20
N PRO A 73 21.10 -8.11 -15.25
CA PRO A 73 20.00 -8.47 -14.34
C PRO A 73 20.44 -8.37 -12.87
N GLY A 74 19.51 -8.05 -12.00
CA GLY A 74 19.76 -7.97 -10.57
C GLY A 74 18.53 -8.29 -9.75
N THR A 75 18.75 -8.63 -8.48
CA THR A 75 17.70 -8.96 -7.53
C THR A 75 17.69 -7.95 -6.39
N VAL A 76 16.51 -7.53 -5.97
CA VAL A 76 16.30 -6.73 -4.75
C VAL A 76 15.38 -7.53 -3.84
N THR A 77 15.74 -7.61 -2.56
CA THR A 77 14.86 -8.16 -1.52
C THR A 77 14.40 -7.03 -0.61
N LEU A 78 13.09 -6.90 -0.47
CA LEU A 78 12.42 -5.93 0.38
C LEU A 78 11.64 -6.66 1.48
N SER A 79 11.43 -6.01 2.60
CA SER A 79 10.67 -6.56 3.73
C SER A 79 9.97 -5.44 4.50
N PRO A 80 8.77 -5.69 5.04
CA PRO A 80 8.14 -4.81 6.00
C PRO A 80 9.06 -4.47 7.18
N PRO A 81 8.97 -3.26 7.76
CA PRO A 81 9.73 -2.88 8.96
C PRO A 81 9.28 -3.64 10.21
N THR A 82 8.10 -4.23 10.17
CA THR A 82 7.50 -5.01 11.27
C THR A 82 7.21 -6.43 10.84
N PRO A 83 7.14 -7.41 11.78
CA PRO A 83 6.70 -8.77 11.45
C PRO A 83 5.32 -8.76 10.80
N GLY A 84 5.24 -9.21 9.55
CA GLY A 84 3.99 -9.13 8.81
C GLY A 84 4.00 -9.81 7.45
N ASP A 85 2.87 -9.69 6.78
CA ASP A 85 2.67 -10.24 5.45
C ASP A 85 2.66 -9.15 4.38
N VAL A 86 2.85 -9.55 3.14
CA VAL A 86 2.82 -8.69 1.95
C VAL A 86 1.79 -9.23 0.98
N HIS A 87 0.91 -8.36 0.50
CA HIS A 87 -0.01 -8.63 -0.60
C HIS A 87 0.52 -8.01 -1.89
N HIS A 88 0.50 -8.78 -2.97
CA HIS A 88 0.81 -8.32 -4.32
C HIS A 88 -0.50 -8.02 -5.04
N HIS A 89 -0.66 -6.79 -5.50
CA HIS A 89 -1.78 -6.34 -6.31
C HIS A 89 -1.27 -5.85 -7.67
N ASP A 90 -1.86 -6.34 -8.75
CA ASP A 90 -1.52 -5.93 -10.12
C ASP A 90 -2.58 -4.93 -10.60
N LEU A 91 -2.23 -3.64 -10.54
CA LEU A 91 -3.11 -2.55 -10.96
C LEU A 91 -3.26 -2.52 -12.49
N ALA A 92 -4.49 -2.41 -12.97
CA ALA A 92 -4.86 -2.40 -14.39
C ALA A 92 -5.63 -1.12 -14.76
N ASP A 93 -5.00 0.06 -14.63
CA ASP A 93 -5.60 1.38 -14.85
C ASP A 93 -6.74 1.67 -13.86
N GLU A 94 -6.55 1.28 -12.65
CA GLU A 94 -7.50 1.44 -11.54
C GLU A 94 -6.85 2.18 -10.36
N THR A 95 -7.59 2.33 -9.28
CA THR A 95 -7.10 2.93 -8.03
C THR A 95 -7.20 1.90 -6.91
N LEU A 96 -6.10 1.72 -6.19
CA LEU A 96 -6.08 1.03 -4.91
C LEU A 96 -5.91 2.07 -3.80
N TYR A 97 -6.80 2.08 -2.84
CA TYR A 97 -6.64 2.87 -1.63
C TYR A 97 -5.97 2.04 -0.56
N ALA A 98 -4.91 2.54 0.02
CA ALA A 98 -4.20 1.90 1.11
C ALA A 98 -4.11 2.85 2.32
N VAL A 99 -4.05 2.33 3.53
CA VAL A 99 -3.80 3.17 4.72
C VAL A 99 -2.33 3.59 4.77
N ASP A 100 -2.06 4.70 5.44
CA ASP A 100 -0.69 5.16 5.70
C ASP A 100 0.12 4.06 6.40
N GLY A 101 1.35 3.83 5.92
CA GLY A 101 2.23 2.75 6.40
C GLY A 101 1.90 1.36 5.84
N ALA A 102 0.94 1.24 4.90
CA ALA A 102 0.69 -0.03 4.21
C ALA A 102 1.42 -0.16 2.86
N TYR A 103 2.01 0.89 2.33
CA TYR A 103 2.77 0.85 1.08
C TYR A 103 4.19 0.32 1.33
N LEU A 104 4.57 -0.76 0.66
CA LEU A 104 5.93 -1.30 0.69
C LEU A 104 6.73 -0.94 -0.56
N ALA A 105 6.16 -1.24 -1.74
CA ALA A 105 6.85 -1.06 -3.03
C ALA A 105 5.87 -1.00 -4.20
N SER A 106 6.34 -0.51 -5.36
CA SER A 106 5.56 -0.52 -6.60
C SER A 106 6.43 -0.48 -7.86
N ALA A 107 5.78 -0.70 -9.01
CA ALA A 107 6.33 -0.31 -10.30
C ALA A 107 6.52 1.22 -10.36
N PRO A 108 7.49 1.73 -11.15
CA PRO A 108 7.81 3.16 -11.19
C PRO A 108 6.70 4.05 -11.77
N ASP A 109 5.78 3.47 -12.55
CA ASP A 109 4.68 4.19 -13.20
C ASP A 109 3.42 4.29 -12.32
N ILE A 110 3.47 3.84 -11.08
CA ILE A 110 2.39 3.99 -10.11
C ILE A 110 2.46 5.39 -9.49
N ASP A 111 1.40 6.15 -9.67
CA ASP A 111 1.23 7.45 -9.03
C ASP A 111 0.67 7.28 -7.61
N ILE A 112 1.34 7.88 -6.64
CA ILE A 112 0.97 7.79 -5.22
C ILE A 112 0.57 9.18 -4.75
N ASP A 113 -0.69 9.32 -4.34
CA ASP A 113 -1.28 10.59 -3.91
C ASP A 113 -1.87 10.47 -2.51
N SER A 114 -1.53 11.39 -1.61
CA SER A 114 -2.04 11.46 -0.23
C SER A 114 -3.15 12.50 -0.03
N GLY A 115 -3.56 13.22 -1.07
CA GLY A 115 -4.46 14.36 -1.00
C GLY A 115 -5.79 14.17 -1.73
N PHE A 116 -6.71 13.34 -1.22
CA PHE A 116 -8.02 13.16 -1.83
C PHE A 116 -9.07 14.02 -1.17
N GLY A 117 -9.52 15.06 -1.83
CA GLY A 117 -10.72 15.77 -1.40
C GLY A 117 -11.96 14.85 -1.38
N GLY A 118 -12.62 14.73 -0.26
CA GLY A 118 -13.85 13.94 -0.10
C GLY A 118 -13.61 12.59 0.58
N LEU A 119 -12.88 11.69 -0.02
CA LEU A 119 -12.54 10.38 0.54
C LEU A 119 -11.64 10.51 1.78
N GLU A 120 -10.63 11.39 1.72
CA GLU A 120 -9.80 11.77 2.87
C GLU A 120 -10.66 12.19 4.07
N SER A 121 -11.71 12.98 3.83
CA SER A 121 -12.62 13.43 4.89
C SER A 121 -13.40 12.29 5.53
N MET A 122 -13.81 11.28 4.76
CA MET A 122 -14.53 10.11 5.27
C MET A 122 -13.60 9.20 6.07
N LEU A 123 -12.43 8.88 5.52
CA LEU A 123 -11.44 8.02 6.15
C LEU A 123 -10.76 8.71 7.35
N SER A 124 -10.51 10.02 7.28
CA SER A 124 -10.04 10.81 8.44
C SER A 124 -11.08 10.84 9.56
N GLY A 125 -12.38 10.82 9.21
CA GLY A 125 -13.46 10.65 10.19
C GLY A 125 -13.42 9.30 10.91
N ALA A 126 -12.87 8.29 10.26
CA ALA A 126 -12.54 6.97 10.81
C ALA A 126 -11.15 6.89 11.45
N GLY A 127 -10.35 7.96 11.41
CA GLY A 127 -8.99 7.98 11.94
C GLY A 127 -7.93 7.40 10.97
N LEU A 128 -8.31 7.17 9.71
CA LEU A 128 -7.41 6.64 8.68
C LEU A 128 -6.83 7.77 7.83
N THR A 129 -5.58 7.65 7.44
CA THR A 129 -4.92 8.50 6.44
C THR A 129 -4.70 7.66 5.18
N PRO A 130 -5.48 7.86 4.12
CA PRO A 130 -5.37 7.03 2.92
C PRO A 130 -4.29 7.53 1.98
N LEU A 131 -3.69 6.56 1.26
CA LEU A 131 -2.92 6.77 0.05
C LEU A 131 -3.74 6.25 -1.13
N ALA A 132 -3.74 6.92 -2.29
CA ALA A 132 -4.21 6.33 -3.54
C ALA A 132 -3.04 5.97 -4.42
N LEU A 133 -3.04 4.75 -4.80
CA LEU A 133 -2.11 4.14 -5.73
C LEU A 133 -2.84 4.00 -7.06
N LYS A 134 -2.36 4.69 -8.10
CA LYS A 134 -3.04 4.79 -9.40
C LYS A 134 -2.09 4.43 -10.52
N GLY A 135 -2.59 3.74 -11.53
CA GLY A 135 -1.84 3.43 -12.73
C GLY A 135 -1.96 1.98 -13.17
N THR A 136 -0.91 1.49 -13.80
CA THR A 136 -0.83 0.09 -14.27
C THR A 136 0.50 -0.50 -13.85
N GLY A 137 0.46 -1.65 -13.18
CA GLY A 137 1.64 -2.38 -12.76
C GLY A 137 1.56 -2.91 -11.33
N ASN A 138 2.66 -3.50 -10.88
CA ASN A 138 2.73 -4.14 -9.58
C ASN A 138 2.70 -3.13 -8.44
N VAL A 139 1.89 -3.42 -7.42
CA VAL A 139 1.86 -2.74 -6.13
C VAL A 139 1.99 -3.77 -5.02
N PHE A 140 2.75 -3.46 -3.99
CA PHE A 140 2.97 -4.34 -2.85
C PHE A 140 2.54 -3.61 -1.58
N ILE A 141 1.56 -4.20 -0.91
CA ILE A 141 0.96 -3.69 0.33
C ILE A 141 1.41 -4.56 1.48
N GLU A 142 1.77 -3.95 2.57
CA GLU A 142 2.22 -4.61 3.79
C GLU A 142 1.27 -4.39 4.97
N ALA A 143 1.28 -5.32 5.91
CA ALA A 143 0.59 -5.15 7.19
C ALA A 143 1.32 -5.89 8.31
N PHE A 144 1.19 -5.39 9.52
CA PHE A 144 1.58 -6.12 10.73
C PHE A 144 0.69 -7.36 10.89
N GLY A 145 1.30 -8.53 11.02
CA GLY A 145 0.59 -9.80 11.14
C GLY A 145 0.20 -10.42 9.79
N GLY A 146 -0.91 -11.12 9.73
CA GLY A 146 -1.42 -11.75 8.52
C GLY A 146 -2.36 -10.83 7.75
N LEU A 147 -2.37 -10.97 6.43
CA LEU A 147 -3.32 -10.32 5.53
C LEU A 147 -4.40 -11.31 5.11
N GLU A 148 -5.64 -10.86 5.09
CA GLU A 148 -6.79 -11.56 4.54
C GLU A 148 -7.42 -10.70 3.45
N THR A 149 -7.76 -11.33 2.34
CA THR A 149 -8.41 -10.67 1.20
C THR A 149 -9.86 -11.10 1.15
N ILE A 150 -10.78 -10.13 1.08
CA ILE A 150 -12.22 -10.38 0.95
C ILE A 150 -12.68 -9.80 -0.39
N GLU A 151 -13.14 -10.69 -1.26
CA GLU A 151 -13.76 -10.35 -2.54
C GLU A 151 -15.27 -10.25 -2.36
N PHE A 152 -15.88 -9.21 -2.96
CA PHE A 152 -17.32 -8.97 -2.90
C PHE A 152 -17.95 -9.12 -4.28
N ASP A 153 -19.02 -9.86 -4.35
CA ASP A 153 -19.95 -9.81 -5.47
C ASP A 153 -20.83 -8.55 -5.42
N HIS A 154 -21.52 -8.26 -6.50
CA HIS A 154 -22.38 -7.09 -6.60
C HIS A 154 -23.49 -7.10 -5.53
N GLY A 155 -23.49 -6.11 -4.65
CA GLY A 155 -24.45 -5.96 -3.56
C GLY A 155 -24.13 -6.78 -2.31
N GLU A 156 -23.01 -7.51 -2.28
CA GLU A 156 -22.49 -8.07 -1.02
C GLU A 156 -21.90 -6.99 -0.14
N SER A 157 -22.02 -7.20 1.17
CA SER A 157 -21.50 -6.23 2.15
C SER A 157 -20.85 -6.93 3.31
N HIS A 158 -19.76 -6.34 3.82
CA HIS A 158 -19.10 -6.75 5.05
C HIS A 158 -18.84 -5.56 5.95
N VAL A 159 -18.77 -5.82 7.25
CA VAL A 159 -18.41 -4.82 8.25
C VAL A 159 -17.03 -5.15 8.78
N VAL A 160 -16.11 -4.21 8.69
CA VAL A 160 -14.73 -4.35 9.16
C VAL A 160 -14.41 -3.26 10.17
N ASP A 161 -13.74 -3.61 11.24
CA ASP A 161 -13.21 -2.62 12.19
C ASP A 161 -12.14 -1.76 11.50
N ASN A 162 -12.17 -0.44 11.71
CA ASN A 162 -11.27 0.49 11.03
C ASN A 162 -9.78 0.19 11.27
N ASP A 163 -9.42 -0.35 12.44
CA ASP A 163 -8.03 -0.65 12.80
C ASP A 163 -7.48 -1.89 12.07
N HIS A 164 -8.34 -2.64 11.37
CA HIS A 164 -7.99 -3.82 10.60
C HIS A 164 -8.00 -3.61 9.09
N ILE A 165 -8.34 -2.43 8.61
CA ILE A 165 -8.34 -2.11 7.18
C ILE A 165 -6.91 -1.78 6.75
N VAL A 166 -6.46 -2.41 5.65
CA VAL A 166 -5.14 -2.18 5.06
C VAL A 166 -5.27 -1.51 3.69
N ALA A 167 -6.12 -2.06 2.83
CA ALA A 167 -6.36 -1.51 1.50
C ALA A 167 -7.76 -1.88 0.99
N CYS A 168 -8.26 -1.13 -0.02
CA CYS A 168 -9.46 -1.46 -0.76
C CYS A 168 -9.38 -0.96 -2.21
N GLU A 169 -9.98 -1.70 -3.13
CA GLU A 169 -10.13 -1.25 -4.52
C GLU A 169 -11.05 -0.04 -4.63
N GLY A 170 -10.77 0.85 -5.60
CA GLY A 170 -11.47 2.11 -5.76
C GLY A 170 -12.93 2.02 -6.20
N ASN A 171 -13.38 0.84 -6.62
CA ASN A 171 -14.76 0.55 -6.99
C ASN A 171 -15.61 0.02 -5.81
N VAL A 172 -15.00 -0.29 -4.67
CA VAL A 172 -15.72 -0.70 -3.47
C VAL A 172 -16.33 0.54 -2.80
N GLU A 173 -17.63 0.50 -2.57
CA GLU A 173 -18.31 1.53 -1.79
C GLU A 173 -18.11 1.29 -0.30
N PHE A 174 -17.95 2.34 0.47
CA PHE A 174 -17.84 2.20 1.92
C PHE A 174 -18.44 3.39 2.68
N ASP A 175 -18.87 3.14 3.91
CA ASP A 175 -19.35 4.14 4.85
C ASP A 175 -18.84 3.86 6.26
N ALA A 176 -18.46 4.91 6.98
CA ALA A 176 -17.94 4.81 8.34
C ALA A 176 -19.02 5.08 9.37
N ARG A 177 -19.18 4.19 10.33
CA ARG A 177 -20.13 4.39 11.44
C ARG A 177 -19.56 3.98 12.78
N ARG A 178 -20.10 4.56 13.83
CA ARG A 178 -19.77 4.18 15.22
C ARG A 178 -20.59 2.97 15.66
N VAL A 179 -19.93 2.04 16.35
CA VAL A 179 -20.61 0.88 16.95
C VAL A 179 -21.30 1.30 18.23
N GLY A 180 -22.64 1.32 18.22
CA GLY A 180 -23.46 1.57 19.41
C GLY A 180 -23.48 3.01 19.91
N GLY A 181 -24.04 3.22 21.10
CA GLY A 181 -24.08 4.53 21.78
C GLY A 181 -22.80 4.80 22.56
N LEU A 182 -22.59 6.07 22.97
CA LEU A 182 -21.38 6.57 23.68
C LEU A 182 -20.87 5.66 24.82
N LYS A 183 -21.74 4.91 25.49
CA LYS A 183 -21.35 3.99 26.57
C LYS A 183 -20.88 2.63 26.06
N SER A 184 -21.44 2.14 24.97
CA SER A 184 -21.00 0.87 24.37
C SER A 184 -19.68 1.01 23.64
N THR A 185 -19.47 2.09 22.92
CA THR A 185 -18.19 2.41 22.25
C THR A 185 -17.01 2.44 23.24
N LEU A 186 -17.25 2.97 24.45
CA LEU A 186 -16.19 3.05 25.48
C LEU A 186 -15.93 1.70 26.20
N LEU A 187 -16.89 0.77 26.17
CA LEU A 187 -16.80 -0.49 26.92
C LEU A 187 -16.53 -1.70 26.04
N SER A 188 -16.85 -1.65 24.74
CA SER A 188 -16.62 -2.76 23.80
C SER A 188 -15.19 -2.78 23.24
N GLY A 189 -14.52 -1.63 23.23
CA GLY A 189 -13.25 -1.47 22.53
C GLY A 189 -13.41 -1.21 21.03
N GLU A 190 -14.62 -1.47 20.47
CA GLU A 190 -14.95 -1.24 19.06
C GLU A 190 -15.37 0.21 18.85
N GLY A 191 -14.53 1.01 18.19
CA GLY A 191 -14.78 2.45 18.04
C GLY A 191 -15.59 2.78 16.80
N ILE A 192 -15.00 2.60 15.67
CA ILE A 192 -15.53 2.88 14.34
C ILE A 192 -15.42 1.63 13.49
N VAL A 193 -16.47 1.33 12.76
CA VAL A 193 -16.45 0.26 11.75
C VAL A 193 -16.74 0.85 10.39
N MET A 194 -16.24 0.17 9.36
CA MET A 194 -16.52 0.48 7.98
C MET A 194 -17.46 -0.57 7.40
N ASP A 195 -18.56 -0.13 6.82
CA ASP A 195 -19.47 -0.96 6.05
C ASP A 195 -19.01 -0.89 4.58
N PHE A 196 -18.50 -1.99 4.06
CA PHE A 196 -18.07 -2.11 2.66
C PHE A 196 -19.16 -2.78 1.83
N THR A 197 -19.32 -2.32 0.58
CA THR A 197 -20.26 -2.91 -0.38
C THR A 197 -19.58 -3.03 -1.75
N GLY A 198 -19.61 -4.25 -2.32
CA GLY A 198 -19.02 -4.56 -3.61
C GLY A 198 -19.85 -4.10 -4.83
N PRO A 199 -19.29 -4.28 -6.00
CA PRO A 199 -18.24 -5.26 -6.29
C PRO A 199 -16.84 -4.74 -6.01
N GLY A 200 -15.89 -5.66 -5.74
CA GLY A 200 -14.46 -5.37 -5.61
C GLY A 200 -13.83 -6.10 -4.44
N THR A 201 -12.65 -5.65 -4.01
CA THR A 201 -11.79 -6.34 -3.03
C THR A 201 -11.35 -5.40 -1.91
N ILE A 202 -11.30 -5.93 -0.69
CA ILE A 202 -10.65 -5.31 0.47
C ILE A 202 -9.63 -6.24 1.07
#